data_a5c08b955c8c3f4155eb994636356132
#
_entry.id   a5c08b955c8c3f4155eb994636356132
#
_cell.length_a   1.000
_cell.length_b   1.000
_cell.length_c   1.000
_cell.angle_alpha   90.00
_cell.angle_beta   90.00
_cell.angle_gamma   90.00
#
_symmetry.space_group_name_H-M   'P 1'
#
loop_
_entity.id
_entity.type
_entity.pdbx_description
1 polymer ?
#
loop_
_entity_poly.entity_id
_entity_poly.type
_entity_poly.pdbx_seq_one_letter_code
_entity_poly.pdbx_strand_id
1 'polypeptide(L)' 'MYTMQEYYSGRKRWAVYAPNGEMLCVCLYKKGATCLVAHLNELIKERK' A
#
# COMPACT_ATOMS: atom_id res chain seq x y z
N MET A 1 7.02 -3.94 -7.29
CA MET A 1 6.02 -4.51 -6.40
C MET A 1 5.56 -3.48 -5.39
N TYR A 2 4.27 -3.40 -5.16
CA TYR A 2 3.72 -2.44 -4.22
C TYR A 2 3.99 -2.89 -2.78
N THR A 3 4.21 -1.92 -1.90
CA THR A 3 4.51 -2.21 -0.50
C THR A 3 3.70 -1.29 0.41
N MET A 4 3.76 -1.56 1.71
CA MET A 4 3.11 -0.70 2.68
C MET A 4 3.99 -0.56 3.91
N GLN A 5 3.86 0.57 4.61
CA GLN A 5 4.63 0.85 5.80
C GLN A 5 3.77 1.56 6.82
N GLU A 6 4.20 1.47 8.08
CA GLU A 6 3.55 2.26 9.13
C GLU A 6 3.84 3.73 8.90
N TYR A 7 2.82 4.53 9.04
CA TYR A 7 2.94 5.97 8.83
C TYR A 7 2.32 6.70 10.01
N TYR A 8 3.13 7.47 10.69
CA TYR A 8 2.67 8.22 11.85
C TYR A 8 2.55 9.70 11.50
N SER A 9 1.33 10.21 11.63
CA SER A 9 1.05 11.62 11.43
C SER A 9 0.00 11.99 12.46
N GLY A 10 0.40 11.96 13.72
CA GLY A 10 -0.54 12.15 14.82
C GLY A 10 -1.26 10.88 15.19
N ARG A 11 -1.58 10.05 14.23
CA ARG A 11 -2.25 8.77 14.45
C ARG A 11 -1.57 7.69 13.63
N LYS A 12 -1.69 6.47 14.11
CA LYS A 12 -1.10 5.34 13.41
C LYS A 12 -1.88 5.04 12.14
N ARG A 13 -1.19 5.03 11.02
CA ARG A 13 -1.79 4.75 9.73
C ARG A 13 -0.87 3.88 8.91
N TRP A 14 -1.33 3.48 7.74
CA TRP A 14 -0.57 2.61 6.85
C TRP A 14 -0.49 3.25 5.48
N ALA A 15 0.70 3.53 5.02
CA ALA A 15 0.92 4.14 3.72
C ALA A 15 1.25 3.06 2.69
N VAL A 16 0.68 3.20 1.50
CA VAL A 16 0.93 2.26 0.40
C VAL A 16 1.84 2.94 -0.60
N TYR A 17 2.93 2.25 -0.95
CA TYR A 17 3.94 2.79 -1.85
C TYR A 17 4.03 2.00 -3.14
N ALA A 18 4.26 2.71 -4.24
CA ALA A 18 4.50 2.09 -5.53
C ALA A 18 5.94 1.59 -5.61
N PRO A 19 6.24 0.74 -6.60
CA PRO A 19 7.60 0.22 -6.77
C PRO A 19 8.66 1.31 -6.95
N ASN A 20 8.26 2.46 -7.49
CA ASN A 20 9.19 3.56 -7.69
C ASN A 20 9.41 4.40 -6.43
N GLY A 21 8.75 4.03 -5.32
CA GLY A 21 8.91 4.76 -4.07
C GLY A 21 7.88 5.84 -3.84
N GLU A 22 6.94 6.00 -4.74
CA GLU A 22 5.93 7.04 -4.62
C GLU A 22 4.78 6.60 -3.71
N MET A 23 4.38 7.47 -2.78
CA MET A 23 3.26 7.16 -1.90
C MET A 23 1.95 7.34 -2.64
N LEU A 24 1.15 6.28 -2.69
CA LEU A 24 -0.10 6.30 -3.42
C LEU A 24 -1.27 6.71 -2.55
N CYS A 25 -1.35 6.17 -1.34
CA CYS A 25 -2.45 6.49 -0.45
C CYS A 25 -2.10 6.10 0.98
N VAL A 26 -2.95 6.52 1.91
CA VAL A 26 -2.77 6.21 3.32
C VAL A 26 -4.08 5.60 3.82
N CYS A 27 -3.98 4.45 4.48
CA CYS A 27 -5.13 3.75 5.01
C CYS A 27 -5.16 3.83 6.52
N LEU A 28 -6.36 3.89 7.08
CA LEU A 28 -6.52 3.94 8.52
C LEU A 28 -6.25 2.59 9.19
N TYR A 29 -6.49 1.51 8.47
CA TYR A 29 -6.36 0.18 9.03
C TYR A 29 -5.38 -0.66 8.22
N LYS A 30 -4.61 -1.46 8.96
CA LYS A 30 -3.66 -2.36 8.32
C LYS A 30 -4.35 -3.31 7.35
N LYS A 31 -5.51 -3.80 7.75
CA LYS A 31 -6.25 -4.75 6.91
C LYS A 31 -6.57 -4.17 5.56
N GLY A 32 -7.00 -2.90 5.53
CA GLY A 32 -7.30 -2.25 4.26
C GLY A 32 -6.07 -2.09 3.39
N ALA A 33 -4.96 -1.68 4.01
CA ALA A 33 -3.72 -1.51 3.27
C ALA A 33 -3.23 -2.84 2.71
N THR A 34 -3.32 -3.90 3.51
CA THR A 34 -2.90 -5.22 3.08
C THR A 34 -3.71 -5.69 1.88
N CYS A 35 -5.02 -5.52 1.94
CA CYS A 35 -5.87 -5.90 0.82
C CYS A 35 -5.54 -5.11 -0.43
N LEU A 36 -5.33 -3.81 -0.28
CA LEU A 36 -5.02 -2.97 -1.42
C LEU A 36 -3.70 -3.37 -2.07
N VAL A 37 -2.68 -3.58 -1.26
CA VAL A 37 -1.37 -3.98 -1.78
C VAL A 37 -1.45 -5.32 -2.48
N ALA A 38 -2.16 -6.27 -1.90
CA ALA A 38 -2.32 -7.58 -2.52
C ALA A 38 -3.01 -7.47 -3.86
N HIS A 39 -4.05 -6.65 -3.92
CA HIS A 39 -4.80 -6.47 -5.16
C HIS A 39 -3.95 -5.82 -6.24
N LEU A 40 -3.21 -4.78 -5.87
CA LEU A 40 -2.35 -4.10 -6.83
C LEU A 40 -1.26 -5.02 -7.37
N ASN A 41 -0.65 -5.81 -6.50
CA ASN A 41 0.38 -6.74 -6.93
C ASN A 41 -0.18 -7.81 -7.83
N GLU A 42 -1.41 -8.20 -7.60
CA GLU A 42 -2.07 -9.18 -8.45
C GLU A 42 -2.32 -8.63 -9.84
N LEU A 43 -2.73 -7.37 -9.93
CA LEU A 43 -2.94 -6.72 -11.22
C LEU A 43 -1.65 -6.66 -12.02
N ILE A 44 -0.55 -6.32 -11.37
CA ILE A 44 0.75 -6.28 -12.03
C ILE A 44 1.10 -7.65 -12.60
N LYS A 45 0.81 -8.68 -11.80
CA LYS A 45 1.13 -10.04 -12.19
C LYS A 45 0.39 -10.46 -13.44
N GLU A 46 -0.85 -10.03 -13.55
CA GLU A 46 -1.69 -10.40 -14.67
C GLU A 46 -1.35 -9.66 -15.95
N ARG A 47 -0.73 -8.52 -15.82
CA ARG A 47 -0.47 -7.67 -16.96
C ARG A 47 0.79 -8.03 -17.73
N LYS A 48 1.41 -9.09 -17.40
CA LYS A 48 2.64 -9.47 -18.07
C LYS A 48 2.54 -9.70 -19.56
#